data_c7b4ff46bfefd96cbac1cfdffdb162a0
#
_entry.id   c7b4ff46bfefd96cbac1cfdffdb162a0
#
_cell.length_a   1.000
_cell.length_b   1.000
_cell.length_c   1.000
_cell.angle_alpha   90.00
_cell.angle_beta   90.00
_cell.angle_gamma   90.00
#
_symmetry.space_group_name_H-M   'P 1'
#
loop_
_entity.id
_entity.type
_entity.pdbx_description
1 polymer ?
#
loop_
_entity_poly.entity_id
_entity_poly.type
_entity_poly.pdbx_seq_one_letter_code
_entity_poly.pdbx_strand_id
1 'polypeptide(L)'
;MAGKVLGRSRYVCYNGSGDNGGDDINDDEDDKVSSCGVRTEPKLTTATLTEDVRDGAGDSESSSSGVSSRPTLANPVGPSYSSFQVDSFKLMELLGPEKVDPNDVKLIRDKLFGYSTFWVTKEEPFGDFGEGILFLGNLRGKRETVFEKLQRQLAEVVGNKYNLFMVEEPNSDGPDPRGGPRVSFGMLRKEVSEPGPTTLWQYVIALLLFLLTIGSSVELGIASQLNRLPPEVVKYFTDPNAVEPPDMQLFYPFVESALPLAYGVLGIQIFHEVGHFLAAIPRQVKLSIPFLIPNITLGTFGAITQFKSILPDRKAQVDISLAGPLAGGTLSFAMFFTGLLLSSNPDAAGDLVPVPSMLFQGSLLLGLISRSVLGYATMHAATVAVHPLVIAGWCGLTTTAFNMLPVGCLDGGRAVQGAFGKNALVGFGLTTYALLGLGVLGGPLSLPWGLYVLICQRTPEKPCLNDVTEVGTWRKALLGSAILFVILTLLPVWDELAEELGMGLITTF
;
A
#
# COMPACT_ATOMS: atom_id res chain seq x y z
N MET A 1 -16.90 -6.91 14.59
CA MET A 1 -17.39 -8.29 14.47
C MET A 1 -16.71 -8.93 13.28
N ALA A 2 -15.89 -9.92 13.55
CA ALA A 2 -14.99 -10.55 12.60
C ALA A 2 -15.67 -11.78 12.00
N GLY A 3 -15.67 -11.90 10.68
CA GLY A 3 -16.03 -13.12 9.96
C GLY A 3 -14.85 -13.60 9.12
N LYS A 4 -14.22 -14.67 9.61
CA LYS A 4 -13.19 -15.44 8.90
C LYS A 4 -13.81 -16.18 7.71
N VAL A 5 -13.17 -16.10 6.55
CA VAL A 5 -13.28 -17.15 5.53
C VAL A 5 -11.89 -17.59 5.14
N LEU A 6 -11.51 -18.78 5.63
CA LEU A 6 -10.32 -19.52 5.23
C LEU A 6 -10.68 -20.41 4.04
N GLY A 7 -10.15 -20.09 2.87
CA GLY A 7 -10.16 -20.96 1.71
C GLY A 7 -9.03 -22.01 1.81
N ARG A 8 -9.39 -23.28 1.89
CA ARG A 8 -8.45 -24.41 1.84
C ARG A 8 -7.97 -24.61 0.42
N SER A 9 -6.67 -24.49 0.20
CA SER A 9 -5.96 -24.99 -0.98
C SER A 9 -5.73 -26.50 -0.81
N ARG A 10 -6.23 -27.31 -1.75
CA ARG A 10 -5.92 -28.74 -1.85
C ARG A 10 -4.74 -28.92 -2.79
N TYR A 11 -3.65 -29.44 -2.26
CA TYR A 11 -2.58 -29.98 -3.09
C TYR A 11 -2.93 -31.41 -3.48
N VAL A 12 -2.95 -31.68 -4.80
CA VAL A 12 -3.05 -33.04 -5.36
C VAL A 12 -1.66 -33.43 -5.83
N CYS A 13 -1.07 -34.44 -5.18
CA CYS A 13 0.14 -35.11 -5.68
C CYS A 13 -0.24 -36.08 -6.78
N TYR A 14 0.33 -35.92 -7.96
CA TYR A 14 0.26 -36.86 -9.04
C TYR A 14 1.46 -37.82 -8.97
N ASN A 15 1.18 -39.11 -8.80
CA ASN A 15 2.14 -40.21 -9.00
C ASN A 15 2.04 -40.61 -10.46
N GLY A 16 3.09 -40.44 -11.23
CA GLY A 16 3.23 -40.93 -12.58
C GLY A 16 4.21 -42.12 -12.58
N SER A 17 3.70 -43.32 -12.75
CA SER A 17 4.50 -44.51 -13.12
C SER A 17 4.57 -44.58 -14.63
N GLY A 18 5.74 -44.93 -15.17
CA GLY A 18 5.94 -45.19 -16.60
C GLY A 18 7.37 -45.58 -16.86
N ASP A 19 7.58 -46.68 -16.93
CA ASP A 19 8.32 -47.86 -17.34
C ASP A 19 9.42 -47.63 -18.39
N ASN A 20 10.51 -48.45 -18.20
CA ASN A 20 11.47 -49.07 -19.10
C ASN A 20 12.85 -48.44 -19.35
N GLY A 21 13.81 -49.24 -18.89
CA GLY A 21 14.92 -49.71 -19.75
C GLY A 21 16.33 -49.41 -19.27
N GLY A 22 16.96 -50.41 -18.65
CA GLY A 22 18.32 -50.84 -19.05
C GLY A 22 19.50 -50.38 -18.21
N ASP A 23 19.99 -51.31 -17.47
CA ASP A 23 21.40 -51.75 -17.23
C ASP A 23 22.32 -51.00 -16.24
N ASP A 24 22.52 -51.76 -15.20
CA ASP A 24 23.78 -52.23 -14.56
C ASP A 24 24.70 -51.36 -13.70
N ILE A 25 24.90 -51.95 -12.52
CA ILE A 25 26.11 -52.21 -11.71
C ILE A 25 26.34 -51.36 -10.43
N ASN A 26 26.13 -52.12 -9.32
CA ASN A 26 26.88 -52.20 -8.02
C ASN A 26 27.11 -50.96 -7.19
N ASP A 27 27.00 -50.98 -5.99
CA ASP A 27 27.07 -51.76 -4.76
C ASP A 27 26.95 -50.84 -3.52
N ASP A 28 26.41 -51.49 -2.49
CA ASP A 28 26.64 -51.30 -1.05
C ASP A 28 25.92 -50.26 -0.20
N GLU A 29 24.99 -50.83 0.59
CA GLU A 29 24.82 -50.80 2.05
C GLU A 29 24.58 -49.42 2.72
N ASP A 30 23.54 -49.18 3.45
CA ASP A 30 23.01 -49.74 4.67
C ASP A 30 21.78 -48.95 5.19
N ASP A 31 20.78 -49.71 5.58
CA ASP A 31 19.91 -49.60 6.74
C ASP A 31 19.39 -48.23 7.27
N LYS A 32 18.11 -48.08 7.27
CA LYS A 32 17.13 -48.25 8.36
C LYS A 32 15.74 -47.70 8.07
N VAL A 33 14.83 -48.61 7.93
CA VAL A 33 13.62 -48.90 8.75
C VAL A 33 12.72 -47.70 9.08
N SER A 34 11.60 -47.74 8.34
CA SER A 34 10.22 -47.84 8.82
C SER A 34 9.75 -46.94 9.96
N SER A 35 8.72 -46.19 9.72
CA SER A 35 7.51 -46.38 10.54
C SER A 35 6.31 -45.68 9.93
N CYS A 36 5.33 -46.45 9.57
CA CYS A 36 3.96 -46.11 9.23
C CYS A 36 3.21 -45.79 10.54
N GLY A 37 2.64 -44.63 10.70
CA GLY A 37 1.86 -44.20 11.87
C GLY A 37 0.50 -43.66 11.48
N VAL A 38 -0.43 -44.47 11.69
CA VAL A 38 -1.87 -44.46 11.93
C VAL A 38 -2.53 -43.08 12.12
N ARG A 39 -3.53 -42.89 11.31
CA ARG A 39 -4.68 -42.01 11.31
C ARG A 39 -5.42 -41.98 12.64
N THR A 40 -5.68 -40.84 13.24
CA THR A 40 -6.80 -40.64 14.17
C THR A 40 -7.42 -39.26 13.97
N GLU A 41 -8.70 -39.28 13.65
CA GLU A 41 -9.59 -38.09 13.66
C GLU A 41 -9.91 -37.71 15.12
N PRO A 42 -10.06 -36.42 15.46
CA PRO A 42 -10.69 -36.03 16.70
C PRO A 42 -12.16 -35.72 16.50
N LYS A 43 -12.99 -36.44 17.23
CA LYS A 43 -14.40 -36.14 17.49
C LYS A 43 -14.55 -34.81 18.25
N LEU A 44 -15.50 -34.04 17.77
CA LEU A 44 -15.99 -32.82 18.42
C LEU A 44 -16.86 -33.20 19.63
N THR A 45 -16.44 -32.82 20.82
CA THR A 45 -17.27 -32.91 22.05
C THR A 45 -17.74 -31.50 22.42
N THR A 46 -19.02 -31.33 22.44
CA THR A 46 -19.75 -30.14 22.92
C THR A 46 -19.70 -30.13 24.44
N ALA A 47 -19.12 -29.11 25.06
CA ALA A 47 -19.23 -28.85 26.49
C ALA A 47 -20.21 -27.72 26.74
N THR A 48 -21.31 -28.03 27.38
CA THR A 48 -22.26 -27.14 27.98
C THR A 48 -21.77 -26.78 29.39
N LEU A 49 -21.64 -25.49 29.66
CA LEU A 49 -21.46 -24.94 31.01
C LEU A 49 -22.84 -24.65 31.60
N THR A 50 -23.15 -25.31 32.70
CA THR A 50 -24.27 -25.01 33.64
C THR A 50 -23.68 -24.26 34.83
N GLU A 51 -24.24 -23.09 35.11
CA GLU A 51 -24.06 -22.42 36.40
C GLU A 51 -25.16 -22.84 37.37
N ASP A 52 -24.74 -23.30 38.58
CA ASP A 52 -25.56 -23.58 39.75
C ASP A 52 -25.94 -22.30 40.50
N VAL A 53 -27.23 -22.16 40.83
CA VAL A 53 -27.64 -21.43 42.04
C VAL A 53 -28.72 -22.23 42.75
N ARG A 54 -28.47 -22.54 44.03
CA ARG A 54 -29.32 -23.17 45.01
C ARG A 54 -30.40 -22.22 45.54
N ASP A 55 -31.55 -22.72 45.87
CA ASP A 55 -32.18 -22.99 47.16
C ASP A 55 -33.71 -22.87 47.12
N GLY A 56 -34.37 -23.81 47.76
CA GLY A 56 -35.57 -23.58 48.56
C GLY A 56 -36.80 -24.39 48.22
N ALA A 57 -36.90 -25.56 48.77
CA ALA A 57 -38.02 -26.26 49.44
C ALA A 57 -39.49 -25.99 49.07
N GLY A 58 -40.26 -27.09 48.95
CA GLY A 58 -41.70 -27.07 49.27
C GLY A 58 -42.54 -28.06 48.48
N ASP A 59 -42.76 -29.17 49.05
CA ASP A 59 -43.71 -30.28 49.03
C ASP A 59 -45.01 -30.24 48.24
N SER A 60 -45.32 -31.46 47.83
CA SER A 60 -46.58 -32.26 47.91
C SER A 60 -47.48 -32.39 46.67
N GLU A 61 -47.54 -33.62 46.23
CA GLU A 61 -48.68 -34.57 46.02
C GLU A 61 -49.91 -34.08 45.18
N SER A 62 -50.29 -34.78 44.24
CA SER A 62 -51.09 -35.96 44.02
C SER A 62 -52.02 -35.88 42.81
N SER A 63 -51.99 -36.93 42.06
CA SER A 63 -53.05 -37.74 41.40
C SER A 63 -54.25 -37.15 40.66
N SER A 64 -54.47 -37.74 39.58
CA SER A 64 -55.64 -38.39 39.02
C SER A 64 -56.41 -37.72 37.85
N SER A 65 -56.39 -38.48 36.77
CA SER A 65 -57.50 -38.87 35.86
C SER A 65 -58.69 -37.95 35.57
N GLY A 66 -59.02 -37.81 34.30
CA GLY A 66 -60.38 -37.43 33.88
C GLY A 66 -60.53 -37.04 32.40
N VAL A 67 -61.21 -37.86 31.73
CA VAL A 67 -61.75 -37.87 30.38
C VAL A 67 -62.64 -36.71 30.03
N SER A 68 -62.63 -36.27 28.77
CA SER A 68 -63.83 -35.92 27.94
C SER A 68 -64.07 -34.47 27.53
N SER A 69 -64.23 -34.37 26.23
CA SER A 69 -65.17 -33.51 25.44
C SER A 69 -64.79 -32.06 25.15
N ARG A 70 -64.75 -31.81 23.83
CA ARG A 70 -64.81 -30.54 23.11
C ARG A 70 -65.97 -29.67 23.56
N PRO A 71 -65.90 -28.29 23.39
CA PRO A 71 -66.17 -27.74 22.08
C PRO A 71 -65.29 -26.49 21.71
N THR A 72 -65.26 -26.25 20.42
CA THR A 72 -64.76 -25.11 19.64
C THR A 72 -65.10 -23.74 20.22
N LEU A 73 -64.08 -22.85 20.32
CA LEU A 73 -64.26 -21.40 20.16
C LEU A 73 -63.01 -20.71 19.64
N ALA A 74 -63.21 -19.96 18.59
CA ALA A 74 -62.52 -18.82 17.99
C ALA A 74 -61.07 -18.50 18.41
N ASN A 75 -60.18 -18.53 17.40
CA ASN A 75 -58.83 -17.93 17.39
C ASN A 75 -58.90 -16.39 17.54
N PRO A 76 -58.06 -15.75 18.38
CA PRO A 76 -57.61 -14.42 18.13
C PRO A 76 -56.38 -14.47 17.21
N VAL A 77 -56.52 -13.82 16.06
CA VAL A 77 -55.41 -13.52 15.14
C VAL A 77 -54.38 -12.67 15.86
N GLY A 78 -53.32 -13.28 16.30
CA GLY A 78 -52.08 -12.59 16.68
C GLY A 78 -51.27 -12.33 15.39
N PRO A 79 -50.63 -11.17 15.26
CA PRO A 79 -49.81 -10.90 14.08
C PRO A 79 -48.63 -11.92 14.04
N SER A 80 -48.64 -12.77 13.01
CA SER A 80 -47.50 -13.60 12.69
C SER A 80 -46.34 -12.66 12.32
N TYR A 81 -45.41 -12.53 13.21
CA TYR A 81 -44.07 -12.07 12.85
C TYR A 81 -43.47 -13.11 11.92
N SER A 82 -43.69 -12.95 10.61
CA SER A 82 -42.88 -13.57 9.60
C SER A 82 -41.46 -13.02 9.85
N SER A 83 -40.59 -13.86 10.38
CA SER A 83 -39.14 -13.59 10.41
C SER A 83 -38.76 -13.24 8.98
N PHE A 84 -38.47 -11.98 8.73
CA PHE A 84 -37.80 -11.51 7.53
C PHE A 84 -36.38 -12.08 7.61
N GLN A 85 -36.21 -13.36 7.28
CA GLN A 85 -34.95 -13.88 6.87
C GLN A 85 -34.65 -13.21 5.52
N VAL A 86 -34.01 -12.04 5.59
CA VAL A 86 -33.44 -11.41 4.41
C VAL A 86 -32.39 -12.38 3.92
N ASP A 87 -32.71 -13.06 2.82
CA ASP A 87 -31.77 -13.95 2.16
C ASP A 87 -30.53 -13.12 1.80
N SER A 88 -29.43 -13.38 2.48
CA SER A 88 -28.18 -12.61 2.29
C SER A 88 -27.71 -12.62 0.83
N PHE A 89 -28.09 -13.66 0.08
CA PHE A 89 -27.89 -13.74 -1.36
C PHE A 89 -28.77 -12.73 -2.13
N LYS A 90 -30.04 -12.59 -1.79
CA LYS A 90 -30.91 -11.59 -2.41
C LYS A 90 -30.52 -10.16 -2.05
N LEU A 91 -30.04 -9.93 -0.83
CA LEU A 91 -29.52 -8.63 -0.43
C LEU A 91 -28.23 -8.29 -1.19
N MET A 92 -27.33 -9.26 -1.40
CA MET A 92 -26.11 -9.10 -2.19
C MET A 92 -26.41 -8.93 -3.68
N GLU A 93 -27.48 -9.53 -4.20
CA GLU A 93 -27.95 -9.34 -5.57
C GLU A 93 -28.60 -7.96 -5.78
N LEU A 94 -29.27 -7.42 -4.76
CA LEU A 94 -29.93 -6.11 -4.79
C LEU A 94 -28.98 -4.93 -4.52
N LEU A 95 -27.96 -5.14 -3.70
CA LEU A 95 -26.96 -4.12 -3.31
C LEU A 95 -25.60 -4.29 -4.01
N GLY A 96 -25.43 -5.39 -4.76
CA GLY A 96 -24.22 -5.67 -5.51
C GLY A 96 -24.07 -4.75 -6.73
N PRO A 97 -22.84 -4.65 -7.28
CA PRO A 97 -22.60 -3.88 -8.49
C PRO A 97 -23.41 -4.43 -9.67
N GLU A 98 -23.88 -3.53 -10.50
CA GLU A 98 -24.71 -3.86 -11.65
C GLU A 98 -23.98 -4.76 -12.65
N LYS A 99 -24.50 -5.96 -12.89
CA LYS A 99 -23.90 -6.96 -13.78
C LYS A 99 -23.97 -6.55 -15.25
N VAL A 100 -23.12 -7.14 -16.07
CA VAL A 100 -23.15 -6.97 -17.53
C VAL A 100 -24.45 -7.57 -18.09
N ASP A 101 -25.09 -6.85 -19.03
CA ASP A 101 -26.33 -7.31 -19.67
C ASP A 101 -26.03 -8.55 -20.55
N PRO A 102 -26.76 -9.69 -20.34
CA PRO A 102 -26.58 -10.90 -21.14
C PRO A 102 -26.82 -10.71 -22.64
N ASN A 103 -27.65 -9.74 -23.04
CA ASN A 103 -27.88 -9.43 -24.44
C ASN A 103 -26.68 -8.73 -25.07
N ASP A 104 -26.07 -7.81 -24.33
CA ASP A 104 -24.85 -7.13 -24.76
C ASP A 104 -23.67 -8.13 -24.85
N VAL A 105 -23.59 -9.12 -23.94
CA VAL A 105 -22.57 -10.18 -23.98
C VAL A 105 -22.66 -10.98 -25.28
N LYS A 106 -23.88 -11.44 -25.68
CA LYS A 106 -24.09 -12.16 -26.93
C LYS A 106 -23.71 -11.30 -28.14
N LEU A 107 -24.15 -10.04 -28.16
CA LEU A 107 -23.85 -9.09 -29.24
C LEU A 107 -22.34 -8.88 -29.39
N ILE A 108 -21.62 -8.72 -28.28
CA ILE A 108 -20.16 -8.52 -28.26
C ILE A 108 -19.45 -9.77 -28.73
N ARG A 109 -19.85 -10.96 -28.22
CA ARG A 109 -19.26 -12.22 -28.67
C ARG A 109 -19.38 -12.40 -30.18
N ASP A 110 -20.55 -12.10 -30.76
CA ASP A 110 -20.82 -12.38 -32.16
C ASP A 110 -20.25 -11.31 -33.09
N LYS A 111 -20.16 -10.03 -32.67
CA LYS A 111 -19.69 -8.92 -33.52
C LYS A 111 -18.26 -8.50 -33.25
N LEU A 112 -17.78 -8.58 -32.00
CA LEU A 112 -16.43 -8.12 -31.63
C LEU A 112 -15.36 -9.18 -31.84
N PHE A 113 -15.68 -10.43 -31.45
CA PHE A 113 -14.74 -11.53 -31.52
C PHE A 113 -14.90 -12.33 -32.81
N GLY A 114 -13.80 -12.84 -33.35
CA GLY A 114 -13.82 -13.60 -34.60
C GLY A 114 -12.48 -14.28 -34.92
N TYR A 115 -12.47 -15.07 -36.02
CA TYR A 115 -11.30 -15.84 -36.43
C TYR A 115 -10.03 -15.00 -36.68
N SER A 116 -10.18 -13.70 -36.99
CA SER A 116 -9.04 -12.84 -37.31
C SER A 116 -8.49 -12.09 -36.08
N THR A 117 -9.19 -12.12 -34.95
CA THR A 117 -8.83 -11.37 -33.73
C THR A 117 -8.67 -12.28 -32.54
N PHE A 118 -9.76 -12.78 -32.00
CA PHE A 118 -9.80 -13.66 -30.84
C PHE A 118 -10.93 -14.66 -30.97
N TRP A 119 -10.61 -15.94 -30.83
CA TRP A 119 -11.60 -17.03 -30.89
C TRP A 119 -12.00 -17.41 -29.47
N VAL A 120 -13.21 -17.04 -29.06
CA VAL A 120 -13.78 -17.35 -27.76
C VAL A 120 -14.11 -18.83 -27.66
N THR A 121 -13.61 -19.49 -26.62
CA THR A 121 -13.89 -20.90 -26.32
C THR A 121 -14.77 -21.08 -25.10
N LYS A 122 -14.66 -20.18 -24.10
CA LYS A 122 -15.39 -20.27 -22.83
C LYS A 122 -15.66 -18.85 -22.30
N GLU A 123 -16.71 -18.72 -21.49
CA GLU A 123 -17.05 -17.51 -20.76
C GLU A 123 -17.04 -17.82 -19.27
N GLU A 124 -16.42 -16.96 -18.47
CA GLU A 124 -16.35 -17.05 -17.00
C GLU A 124 -16.71 -15.74 -16.35
N PRO A 125 -17.14 -15.71 -15.07
CA PRO A 125 -17.33 -14.48 -14.34
C PRO A 125 -16.00 -13.70 -14.19
N PHE A 126 -16.05 -12.37 -14.30
CA PHE A 126 -14.93 -11.45 -14.15
C PHE A 126 -15.28 -10.34 -13.16
N GLY A 127 -14.26 -9.88 -12.40
CA GLY A 127 -14.41 -8.92 -11.32
C GLY A 127 -14.50 -9.58 -9.94
N ASP A 128 -14.40 -8.77 -8.89
CA ASP A 128 -14.30 -9.25 -7.50
C ASP A 128 -15.60 -9.93 -7.02
N PHE A 129 -16.74 -9.55 -7.60
CA PHE A 129 -18.08 -10.10 -7.30
C PHE A 129 -18.72 -10.81 -8.50
N GLY A 130 -17.94 -11.05 -9.57
CA GLY A 130 -18.43 -11.66 -10.81
C GLY A 130 -19.43 -10.78 -11.58
N GLU A 131 -19.27 -9.47 -11.46
CA GLU A 131 -20.09 -8.45 -12.14
C GLU A 131 -19.80 -8.32 -13.63
N GLY A 132 -18.64 -8.80 -14.08
CA GLY A 132 -18.19 -8.81 -15.46
C GLY A 132 -18.17 -10.19 -16.09
N ILE A 133 -17.69 -10.24 -17.33
CA ILE A 133 -17.50 -11.46 -18.10
C ILE A 133 -16.07 -11.54 -18.60
N LEU A 134 -15.43 -12.70 -18.43
CA LEU A 134 -14.12 -13.03 -18.96
C LEU A 134 -14.27 -13.99 -20.14
N PHE A 135 -13.81 -13.55 -21.29
CA PHE A 135 -13.76 -14.37 -22.52
C PHE A 135 -12.42 -15.08 -22.57
N LEU A 136 -12.46 -16.39 -22.43
CA LEU A 136 -11.30 -17.29 -22.59
C LEU A 136 -11.23 -17.76 -24.04
N GLY A 137 -10.03 -17.89 -24.59
CA GLY A 137 -9.91 -18.30 -25.97
C GLY A 137 -8.51 -18.16 -26.56
N ASN A 138 -8.45 -18.23 -27.88
CA ASN A 138 -7.20 -18.19 -28.61
C ASN A 138 -7.03 -16.87 -29.37
N LEU A 139 -5.99 -16.13 -29.00
CA LEU A 139 -5.63 -14.89 -29.67
C LEU A 139 -5.09 -15.16 -31.11
N ARG A 140 -5.44 -14.34 -32.06
CA ARG A 140 -4.99 -14.39 -33.46
C ARG A 140 -4.33 -13.06 -33.84
N GLY A 141 -3.02 -13.03 -33.91
CA GLY A 141 -2.25 -11.83 -34.24
C GLY A 141 -1.41 -11.28 -33.07
N LYS A 142 -0.88 -10.07 -33.23
CA LYS A 142 -0.11 -9.38 -32.19
C LYS A 142 -1.06 -8.83 -31.12
N ARG A 143 -0.71 -9.02 -29.84
CA ARG A 143 -1.53 -8.68 -28.66
C ARG A 143 -2.02 -7.23 -28.68
N GLU A 144 -1.10 -6.28 -28.82
CA GLU A 144 -1.41 -4.85 -28.78
C GLU A 144 -2.33 -4.45 -29.95
N THR A 145 -2.03 -4.90 -31.17
CA THR A 145 -2.80 -4.55 -32.37
C THR A 145 -4.23 -5.10 -32.29
N VAL A 146 -4.39 -6.33 -31.80
CA VAL A 146 -5.72 -6.94 -31.62
C VAL A 146 -6.48 -6.20 -30.52
N PHE A 147 -5.84 -5.89 -29.40
CA PHE A 147 -6.47 -5.18 -28.30
C PHE A 147 -6.98 -3.79 -28.73
N GLU A 148 -6.14 -2.99 -29.39
CA GLU A 148 -6.55 -1.67 -29.91
C GLU A 148 -7.71 -1.76 -30.90
N LYS A 149 -7.69 -2.79 -31.78
CA LYS A 149 -8.79 -3.06 -32.70
C LYS A 149 -10.08 -3.38 -31.97
N LEU A 150 -10.02 -4.28 -30.99
CA LEU A 150 -11.17 -4.70 -30.19
C LEU A 150 -11.74 -3.55 -29.36
N GLN A 151 -10.90 -2.70 -28.79
CA GLN A 151 -11.35 -1.51 -28.06
C GLN A 151 -12.13 -0.52 -28.95
N ARG A 152 -11.63 -0.26 -30.15
CA ARG A 152 -12.33 0.60 -31.12
C ARG A 152 -13.66 0.00 -31.54
N GLN A 153 -13.68 -1.29 -31.90
CA GLN A 153 -14.89 -1.99 -32.29
C GLN A 153 -15.92 -2.08 -31.16
N LEU A 154 -15.48 -2.23 -29.91
CA LEU A 154 -16.38 -2.24 -28.75
C LEU A 154 -17.16 -0.93 -28.64
N ALA A 155 -16.48 0.20 -28.82
CA ALA A 155 -17.12 1.52 -28.80
C ALA A 155 -18.15 1.69 -29.93
N GLU A 156 -17.93 1.07 -31.10
CA GLU A 156 -18.86 1.10 -32.23
C GLU A 156 -20.10 0.19 -31.99
N VAL A 157 -19.91 -0.96 -31.33
CA VAL A 157 -20.97 -1.99 -31.15
C VAL A 157 -21.90 -1.67 -30.00
N VAL A 158 -21.36 -1.28 -28.83
CA VAL A 158 -22.13 -1.07 -27.58
C VAL A 158 -21.97 0.34 -27.02
N GLY A 159 -21.31 1.23 -27.75
CA GLY A 159 -21.03 2.59 -27.31
C GLY A 159 -20.05 2.60 -26.12
N ASN A 160 -20.22 3.57 -25.24
CA ASN A 160 -19.30 3.83 -24.13
C ASN A 160 -19.77 3.21 -22.80
N LYS A 161 -20.48 2.05 -22.85
CA LYS A 161 -21.03 1.38 -21.67
C LYS A 161 -20.03 0.51 -20.93
N TYR A 162 -19.07 -0.09 -21.65
CA TYR A 162 -18.18 -1.12 -21.12
C TYR A 162 -16.71 -0.77 -21.34
N ASN A 163 -15.86 -1.24 -20.45
CA ASN A 163 -14.41 -1.25 -20.59
C ASN A 163 -13.94 -2.69 -20.86
N LEU A 164 -13.05 -2.82 -21.86
CA LEU A 164 -12.43 -4.09 -22.22
C LEU A 164 -11.03 -4.14 -21.60
N PHE A 165 -10.78 -5.21 -20.86
CA PHE A 165 -9.51 -5.50 -20.20
C PHE A 165 -8.83 -6.66 -20.91
N MET A 166 -7.55 -6.55 -21.19
CA MET A 166 -6.71 -7.65 -21.60
C MET A 166 -5.90 -8.14 -20.40
N VAL A 167 -6.21 -9.32 -19.93
CA VAL A 167 -5.61 -9.93 -18.73
C VAL A 167 -4.97 -11.26 -19.05
N GLU A 168 -4.07 -11.72 -18.19
CA GLU A 168 -3.52 -13.06 -18.25
C GLU A 168 -4.61 -14.08 -17.94
N GLU A 169 -4.64 -15.18 -18.73
CA GLU A 169 -5.63 -16.26 -18.55
C GLU A 169 -5.42 -16.95 -17.19
N PRO A 170 -6.42 -16.91 -16.29
CA PRO A 170 -6.31 -17.60 -15.02
C PRO A 170 -6.26 -19.11 -15.25
N ASN A 171 -5.37 -19.81 -14.52
CA ASN A 171 -5.21 -21.28 -14.57
C ASN A 171 -4.86 -21.85 -15.96
N SER A 172 -4.10 -21.12 -16.77
CA SER A 172 -3.65 -21.65 -18.07
C SER A 172 -2.65 -22.78 -17.89
N ASP A 173 -2.86 -23.89 -18.61
CA ASP A 173 -1.99 -25.09 -18.60
C ASP A 173 -0.63 -24.88 -19.31
N GLY A 174 -0.14 -23.66 -19.39
CA GLY A 174 1.16 -23.35 -19.98
C GLY A 174 1.18 -22.07 -20.81
N PRO A 175 2.36 -21.66 -21.27
CA PRO A 175 2.52 -20.44 -22.07
C PRO A 175 1.84 -20.58 -23.44
N ASP A 176 1.50 -19.42 -24.04
CA ASP A 176 1.02 -19.35 -25.43
C ASP A 176 2.09 -19.95 -26.37
N PRO A 177 1.74 -20.82 -27.34
CA PRO A 177 2.68 -21.36 -28.32
C PRO A 177 3.51 -20.29 -29.07
N ARG A 178 3.08 -19.03 -29.05
CA ARG A 178 3.76 -17.88 -29.65
C ARG A 178 4.70 -17.14 -28.70
N GLY A 179 4.80 -17.63 -27.46
CA GLY A 179 5.59 -17.05 -26.38
C GLY A 179 4.80 -16.11 -25.47
N GLY A 180 5.15 -16.13 -24.19
CA GLY A 180 4.53 -15.35 -23.13
C GLY A 180 3.20 -15.92 -22.61
N PRO A 181 2.51 -15.23 -21.68
CA PRO A 181 1.29 -15.72 -21.04
C PRO A 181 0.14 -15.78 -22.05
N ARG A 182 -0.79 -16.73 -21.83
CA ARG A 182 -2.07 -16.74 -22.56
C ARG A 182 -2.91 -15.54 -22.14
N VAL A 183 -3.68 -15.01 -23.09
CA VAL A 183 -4.44 -13.78 -22.95
C VAL A 183 -5.92 -14.06 -22.97
N SER A 184 -6.65 -13.43 -22.05
CA SER A 184 -8.10 -13.42 -21.99
C SER A 184 -8.61 -11.96 -22.02
N PHE A 185 -9.87 -11.78 -22.40
CA PHE A 185 -10.50 -10.47 -22.44
C PHE A 185 -11.61 -10.37 -21.39
N GLY A 186 -11.40 -9.54 -20.37
CA GLY A 186 -12.41 -9.21 -19.36
C GLY A 186 -13.23 -8.00 -19.81
N MET A 187 -14.50 -8.01 -19.47
CA MET A 187 -15.41 -6.89 -19.72
C MET A 187 -16.14 -6.52 -18.45
N LEU A 188 -16.12 -5.24 -18.11
CA LEU A 188 -16.84 -4.64 -16.98
C LEU A 188 -17.63 -3.42 -17.42
N ARG A 189 -18.73 -3.12 -16.75
CA ARG A 189 -19.40 -1.83 -16.93
C ARG A 189 -18.46 -0.69 -16.55
N LYS A 190 -18.56 0.41 -17.26
CA LYS A 190 -17.74 1.60 -17.03
C LYS A 190 -17.96 2.18 -15.64
N GLU A 191 -19.20 2.23 -15.20
CA GLU A 191 -19.63 2.71 -13.88
C GLU A 191 -19.03 1.91 -12.71
N VAL A 192 -18.80 0.60 -12.91
CA VAL A 192 -18.21 -0.30 -11.91
C VAL A 192 -16.68 -0.23 -11.94
N SER A 193 -16.11 -0.15 -13.14
CA SER A 193 -14.65 -0.18 -13.33
C SER A 193 -13.98 1.16 -13.04
N GLU A 194 -14.64 2.28 -13.35
CA GLU A 194 -14.10 3.62 -13.13
C GLU A 194 -14.38 4.10 -11.68
N PRO A 195 -13.43 4.81 -11.06
CA PRO A 195 -13.68 5.46 -9.77
C PRO A 195 -14.76 6.54 -9.92
N GLY A 196 -15.66 6.61 -8.95
CA GLY A 196 -16.71 7.62 -8.92
C GLY A 196 -16.19 9.07 -8.85
N PRO A 197 -17.06 10.05 -9.11
CA PRO A 197 -16.68 11.46 -9.07
C PRO A 197 -16.20 11.89 -7.68
N THR A 198 -15.33 12.90 -7.65
CA THR A 198 -14.84 13.45 -6.38
C THR A 198 -15.99 14.16 -5.64
N THR A 199 -16.22 13.77 -4.40
CA THR A 199 -17.27 14.35 -3.55
C THR A 199 -16.79 15.65 -2.89
N LEU A 200 -17.72 16.52 -2.49
CA LEU A 200 -17.41 17.75 -1.76
C LEU A 200 -16.60 17.47 -0.48
N TRP A 201 -16.96 16.41 0.25
CA TRP A 201 -16.25 16.01 1.46
C TRP A 201 -14.79 15.66 1.23
N GLN A 202 -14.44 15.09 0.09
CA GLN A 202 -13.04 14.82 -0.27
C GLN A 202 -12.24 16.12 -0.42
N TYR A 203 -12.83 17.18 -0.98
CA TYR A 203 -12.18 18.49 -1.05
C TYR A 203 -11.99 19.12 0.34
N VAL A 204 -13.00 19.03 1.21
CA VAL A 204 -12.92 19.55 2.59
C VAL A 204 -11.84 18.82 3.38
N ILE A 205 -11.80 17.48 3.30
CA ILE A 205 -10.77 16.67 3.98
C ILE A 205 -9.39 17.00 3.43
N ALA A 206 -9.22 17.10 2.11
CA ALA A 206 -7.93 17.45 1.51
C ALA A 206 -7.44 18.81 1.96
N LEU A 207 -8.32 19.82 2.03
CA LEU A 207 -7.98 21.16 2.54
C LEU A 207 -7.57 21.11 4.01
N LEU A 208 -8.31 20.39 4.86
CA LEU A 208 -7.99 20.23 6.27
C LEU A 208 -6.61 19.57 6.47
N LEU A 209 -6.36 18.48 5.75
CA LEU A 209 -5.07 17.78 5.79
C LEU A 209 -3.92 18.67 5.28
N PHE A 210 -4.17 19.47 4.25
CA PHE A 210 -3.19 20.43 3.74
C PHE A 210 -2.83 21.47 4.81
N LEU A 211 -3.82 22.05 5.50
CA LEU A 211 -3.59 23.00 6.59
C LEU A 211 -2.85 22.36 7.77
N LEU A 212 -3.21 21.12 8.13
CA LEU A 212 -2.49 20.36 9.16
C LEU A 212 -1.04 20.07 8.76
N THR A 213 -0.79 19.80 7.47
CA THR A 213 0.58 19.57 6.97
C THR A 213 1.41 20.86 6.98
N ILE A 214 0.80 22.01 6.70
CA ILE A 214 1.48 23.30 6.92
C ILE A 214 1.83 23.44 8.40
N GLY A 215 0.90 23.17 9.30
CA GLY A 215 1.12 23.21 10.75
C GLY A 215 2.28 22.32 11.20
N SER A 216 2.28 21.05 10.80
CA SER A 216 3.34 20.09 11.16
C SER A 216 4.70 20.46 10.54
N SER A 217 4.72 21.05 9.34
CA SER A 217 5.96 21.53 8.72
C SER A 217 6.52 22.77 9.44
N VAL A 218 5.66 23.69 9.88
CA VAL A 218 6.07 24.84 10.70
C VAL A 218 6.53 24.36 12.08
N GLU A 219 5.84 23.41 12.70
CA GLU A 219 6.25 22.80 13.97
C GLU A 219 7.65 22.17 13.88
N LEU A 220 7.94 21.43 12.81
CA LEU A 220 9.27 20.91 12.54
C LEU A 220 10.31 22.04 12.41
N GLY A 221 9.98 23.11 11.71
CA GLY A 221 10.82 24.31 11.61
C GLY A 221 11.11 24.92 12.98
N ILE A 222 10.08 25.11 13.80
CA ILE A 222 10.20 25.63 15.16
C ILE A 222 11.05 24.69 16.02
N ALA A 223 10.80 23.38 15.98
CA ALA A 223 11.56 22.39 16.73
C ALA A 223 13.05 22.42 16.39
N SER A 224 13.39 22.64 15.11
CA SER A 224 14.78 22.75 14.67
C SER A 224 15.51 23.99 15.24
N GLN A 225 14.78 25.02 15.62
CA GLN A 225 15.31 26.30 16.09
C GLN A 225 15.21 26.46 17.63
N LEU A 226 14.77 25.44 18.38
CA LEU A 226 14.54 25.52 19.83
C LEU A 226 15.75 26.12 20.60
N ASN A 227 16.97 25.82 20.16
CA ASN A 227 18.20 26.34 20.77
C ASN A 227 18.40 27.86 20.57
N ARG A 228 17.58 28.50 19.74
CA ARG A 228 17.61 29.96 19.46
C ARG A 228 16.44 30.71 20.12
N LEU A 229 15.68 30.03 20.99
CA LEU A 229 14.62 30.67 21.76
C LEU A 229 15.18 31.85 22.61
N PRO A 230 14.52 33.00 22.62
CA PRO A 230 14.89 34.11 23.49
C PRO A 230 14.95 33.66 24.97
N PRO A 231 15.96 34.11 25.73
CA PRO A 231 16.13 33.71 27.12
C PRO A 231 14.92 34.05 28.02
N GLU A 232 14.19 35.13 27.72
CA GLU A 232 12.96 35.53 28.43
C GLU A 232 11.86 34.47 28.23
N VAL A 233 11.75 33.89 27.00
CA VAL A 233 10.80 32.83 26.68
C VAL A 233 11.18 31.55 27.40
N VAL A 234 12.46 31.16 27.35
CA VAL A 234 12.96 29.97 28.05
C VAL A 234 12.70 30.10 29.55
N LYS A 235 12.99 31.29 30.15
CA LYS A 235 12.73 31.55 31.56
C LYS A 235 11.26 31.42 31.92
N TYR A 236 10.34 31.93 31.08
CA TYR A 236 8.91 31.82 31.32
C TYR A 236 8.43 30.39 31.39
N PHE A 237 8.94 29.51 30.53
CA PHE A 237 8.54 28.09 30.52
C PHE A 237 9.26 27.23 31.58
N THR A 238 10.41 27.66 32.09
CA THR A 238 11.21 26.87 33.04
C THR A 238 11.11 27.34 34.48
N ASP A 239 10.73 28.58 34.72
CA ASP A 239 10.59 29.18 36.07
C ASP A 239 9.12 29.13 36.53
N PRO A 240 8.78 28.28 37.54
CA PRO A 240 7.41 28.18 38.09
C PRO A 240 6.87 29.51 38.65
N ASN A 241 7.75 30.46 38.93
CA ASN A 241 7.38 31.77 39.48
C ASN A 241 7.24 32.86 38.41
N ALA A 242 7.45 32.53 37.12
CA ALA A 242 7.26 33.49 36.04
C ALA A 242 5.75 33.75 35.83
N VAL A 243 5.28 34.92 36.22
CA VAL A 243 3.86 35.35 36.13
C VAL A 243 3.55 36.12 34.86
N GLU A 244 4.52 36.85 34.34
CA GLU A 244 4.33 37.70 33.17
C GLU A 244 4.70 36.96 31.90
N PRO A 245 3.76 36.84 30.91
CA PRO A 245 4.08 36.23 29.62
C PRO A 245 5.08 37.08 28.85
N PRO A 246 6.03 36.50 28.11
CA PRO A 246 6.98 37.23 27.29
C PRO A 246 6.27 38.00 26.19
N ASP A 247 6.88 39.11 25.76
CA ASP A 247 6.37 39.93 24.66
C ASP A 247 6.32 39.08 23.36
N MET A 248 5.16 39.02 22.72
CA MET A 248 4.96 38.29 21.46
C MET A 248 5.89 38.76 20.33
N GLN A 249 6.40 40.01 20.39
CA GLN A 249 7.36 40.51 19.41
C GLN A 249 8.69 39.73 19.43
N LEU A 250 9.06 39.13 20.58
CA LEU A 250 10.26 38.30 20.70
C LEU A 250 10.17 36.98 19.91
N PHE A 251 8.96 36.51 19.66
CA PHE A 251 8.73 35.32 18.87
C PHE A 251 8.86 35.52 17.37
N TYR A 252 8.69 36.75 16.87
CA TYR A 252 8.66 37.00 15.43
C TYR A 252 9.96 36.60 14.72
N PRO A 253 11.15 37.00 15.16
CA PRO A 253 12.41 36.58 14.55
C PRO A 253 12.64 35.07 14.65
N PHE A 254 12.18 34.44 15.74
CA PHE A 254 12.29 33.01 15.96
C PHE A 254 11.41 32.24 14.97
N VAL A 255 10.15 32.61 14.79
CA VAL A 255 9.25 32.01 13.81
C VAL A 255 9.76 32.25 12.39
N GLU A 256 10.24 33.44 12.07
CA GLU A 256 10.81 33.78 10.77
C GLU A 256 12.00 32.84 10.42
N SER A 257 12.87 32.56 11.40
CA SER A 257 14.00 31.64 11.21
C SER A 257 13.59 30.17 10.99
N ALA A 258 12.39 29.79 11.43
CA ALA A 258 11.83 28.45 11.26
C ALA A 258 11.17 28.21 9.88
N LEU A 259 10.67 29.26 9.24
CA LEU A 259 9.91 29.18 7.98
C LEU A 259 10.70 28.58 6.80
N PRO A 260 12.02 28.83 6.58
CA PRO A 260 12.76 28.27 5.46
C PRO A 260 12.72 26.74 5.44
N LEU A 261 12.81 26.09 6.61
CA LEU A 261 12.70 24.63 6.71
C LEU A 261 11.29 24.16 6.35
N ALA A 262 10.26 24.82 6.87
CA ALA A 262 8.87 24.50 6.55
C ALA A 262 8.59 24.63 5.05
N TYR A 263 9.04 25.71 4.42
CA TYR A 263 8.92 25.91 2.97
C TYR A 263 9.69 24.87 2.17
N GLY A 264 10.87 24.46 2.66
CA GLY A 264 11.67 23.39 2.05
C GLY A 264 10.91 22.07 1.98
N VAL A 265 10.37 21.62 3.11
CA VAL A 265 9.62 20.37 3.21
C VAL A 265 8.35 20.41 2.36
N LEU A 266 7.55 21.48 2.47
CA LEU A 266 6.34 21.66 1.67
C LEU A 266 6.66 21.76 0.17
N GLY A 267 7.72 22.47 -0.20
CA GLY A 267 8.17 22.63 -1.57
C GLY A 267 8.55 21.29 -2.20
N ILE A 268 9.28 20.44 -1.47
CA ILE A 268 9.61 19.08 -1.91
C ILE A 268 8.35 18.26 -2.17
N GLN A 269 7.38 18.32 -1.24
CA GLN A 269 6.14 17.56 -1.38
C GLN A 269 5.30 18.04 -2.57
N ILE A 270 5.18 19.33 -2.76
CA ILE A 270 4.48 19.90 -3.93
C ILE A 270 5.17 19.48 -5.22
N PHE A 271 6.50 19.50 -5.26
CA PHE A 271 7.27 19.10 -6.44
C PHE A 271 7.13 17.63 -6.75
N HIS A 272 7.03 16.77 -5.73
CA HIS A 272 6.72 15.34 -5.86
C HIS A 272 5.36 15.15 -6.54
N GLU A 273 4.30 15.80 -6.05
CA GLU A 273 2.96 15.70 -6.64
C GLU A 273 2.92 16.22 -8.08
N VAL A 274 3.60 17.33 -8.36
CA VAL A 274 3.74 17.87 -9.73
C VAL A 274 4.37 16.84 -10.66
N GLY A 275 5.34 16.06 -10.18
CA GLY A 275 5.94 14.94 -10.95
C GLY A 275 4.90 13.93 -11.42
N HIS A 276 4.01 13.48 -10.53
CA HIS A 276 2.91 12.58 -10.88
C HIS A 276 1.96 13.18 -11.92
N PHE A 277 1.55 14.43 -11.72
CA PHE A 277 0.63 15.11 -12.65
C PHE A 277 1.25 15.28 -14.04
N LEU A 278 2.53 15.69 -14.12
CA LEU A 278 3.23 15.84 -15.40
C LEU A 278 3.37 14.52 -16.15
N ALA A 279 3.58 13.41 -15.47
CA ALA A 279 3.64 12.09 -16.10
C ALA A 279 2.26 11.56 -16.51
N ALA A 280 1.19 11.95 -15.80
CA ALA A 280 -0.17 11.52 -16.09
C ALA A 280 -0.80 12.21 -17.30
N ILE A 281 -0.48 13.50 -17.55
CA ILE A 281 -1.03 14.30 -18.66
C ILE A 281 -0.86 13.62 -20.03
N PRO A 282 0.35 13.22 -20.48
CA PRO A 282 0.53 12.62 -21.81
C PRO A 282 -0.12 11.24 -21.93
N ARG A 283 -0.41 10.58 -20.80
CA ARG A 283 -1.11 9.29 -20.73
C ARG A 283 -2.63 9.43 -20.64
N GLN A 284 -3.15 10.66 -20.57
CA GLN A 284 -4.57 10.98 -20.39
C GLN A 284 -5.17 10.34 -19.13
N VAL A 285 -4.35 10.12 -18.12
CA VAL A 285 -4.76 9.57 -16.83
C VAL A 285 -5.15 10.73 -15.90
N LYS A 286 -6.35 10.62 -15.31
CA LYS A 286 -6.82 11.59 -14.32
C LYS A 286 -6.38 11.16 -12.93
N LEU A 287 -5.79 12.08 -12.18
CA LEU A 287 -5.43 11.91 -10.78
C LEU A 287 -6.43 12.63 -9.87
N SER A 288 -6.55 12.14 -8.64
CA SER A 288 -7.30 12.85 -7.59
C SER A 288 -6.53 14.08 -7.10
N ILE A 289 -7.21 14.93 -6.32
CA ILE A 289 -6.50 15.86 -5.45
C ILE A 289 -5.59 15.08 -4.48
N PRO A 290 -4.39 15.57 -4.18
CA PRO A 290 -3.52 14.94 -3.20
C PRO A 290 -4.04 15.17 -1.78
N PHE A 291 -4.09 14.09 -0.98
CA PHE A 291 -4.38 14.12 0.44
C PHE A 291 -3.07 14.06 1.20
N LEU A 292 -2.55 15.20 1.62
CA LEU A 292 -1.30 15.26 2.37
C LEU A 292 -1.47 14.65 3.76
N ILE A 293 -0.47 13.93 4.22
CA ILE A 293 -0.48 13.26 5.52
C ILE A 293 0.47 14.00 6.47
N PRO A 294 -0.05 14.76 7.44
CA PRO A 294 0.80 15.51 8.36
C PRO A 294 1.62 14.58 9.26
N ASN A 295 2.85 14.98 9.55
CA ASN A 295 3.73 14.30 10.47
C ASN A 295 4.65 15.29 11.17
N ILE A 296 4.70 15.26 12.50
CA ILE A 296 5.47 16.21 13.32
C ILE A 296 6.98 16.02 13.20
N THR A 297 7.45 14.81 12.89
CA THR A 297 8.89 14.49 12.82
C THR A 297 9.51 14.82 11.45
N LEU A 298 8.76 14.59 10.36
CA LEU A 298 9.22 14.81 8.99
C LEU A 298 8.52 16.01 8.31
N GLY A 299 7.55 16.63 8.98
CA GLY A 299 6.63 17.60 8.41
C GLY A 299 5.48 16.94 7.64
N THR A 300 5.76 15.88 6.88
CA THR A 300 4.76 15.10 6.16
C THR A 300 5.24 13.66 5.92
N PHE A 301 4.29 12.71 5.87
CA PHE A 301 4.53 11.36 5.35
C PHE A 301 4.33 11.23 3.84
N GLY A 302 4.09 12.34 3.14
CA GLY A 302 3.76 12.34 1.72
C GLY A 302 2.30 12.66 1.47
N ALA A 303 1.79 12.26 0.30
CA ALA A 303 0.38 12.42 -0.04
C ALA A 303 -0.21 11.13 -0.63
N ILE A 304 -1.53 11.00 -0.49
CA ILE A 304 -2.31 9.96 -1.16
C ILE A 304 -2.93 10.57 -2.41
N THR A 305 -2.39 10.25 -3.57
CA THR A 305 -2.93 10.64 -4.87
C THR A 305 -3.44 9.39 -5.60
N GLN A 306 -4.76 9.31 -5.82
CA GLN A 306 -5.42 8.16 -6.44
C GLN A 306 -5.60 8.35 -7.95
N PHE A 307 -5.58 7.25 -8.70
CA PHE A 307 -6.04 7.26 -10.08
C PHE A 307 -7.57 7.43 -10.15
N LYS A 308 -8.03 8.45 -10.87
CA LYS A 308 -9.46 8.75 -11.12
C LYS A 308 -9.92 8.31 -12.51
N SER A 309 -9.07 7.64 -13.26
CA SER A 309 -9.40 6.94 -14.50
C SER A 309 -8.67 5.60 -14.51
N ILE A 310 -9.17 4.66 -15.31
CA ILE A 310 -8.47 3.39 -15.51
C ILE A 310 -7.17 3.65 -16.25
N LEU A 311 -6.12 2.96 -15.84
CA LEU A 311 -4.82 3.04 -16.47
C LEU A 311 -4.83 2.33 -17.85
N PRO A 312 -4.26 2.93 -18.90
CA PRO A 312 -4.25 2.30 -20.21
C PRO A 312 -3.39 1.03 -20.25
N ASP A 313 -2.23 1.05 -19.62
CA ASP A 313 -1.30 -0.06 -19.58
C ASP A 313 -0.40 -0.02 -18.34
N ARG A 314 0.32 -1.10 -18.10
CA ARG A 314 1.29 -1.23 -17.00
C ARG A 314 2.48 -0.26 -17.13
N LYS A 315 2.82 0.18 -18.35
CA LYS A 315 3.88 1.17 -18.58
C LYS A 315 3.48 2.52 -18.01
N ALA A 316 2.23 2.95 -18.27
CA ALA A 316 1.69 4.18 -17.69
C ALA A 316 1.65 4.11 -16.16
N GLN A 317 1.27 2.97 -15.60
CA GLN A 317 1.28 2.76 -14.15
C GLN A 317 2.68 2.97 -13.56
N VAL A 318 3.71 2.34 -14.12
CA VAL A 318 5.10 2.47 -13.65
C VAL A 318 5.63 3.89 -13.85
N ASP A 319 5.42 4.48 -15.04
CA ASP A 319 5.93 5.82 -15.36
C ASP A 319 5.34 6.88 -14.44
N ILE A 320 4.02 6.84 -14.20
CA ILE A 320 3.36 7.81 -13.30
C ILE A 320 3.80 7.58 -11.86
N SER A 321 3.85 6.32 -11.40
CA SER A 321 4.23 6.02 -10.01
C SER A 321 5.68 6.40 -9.68
N LEU A 322 6.60 6.29 -10.63
CA LEU A 322 8.00 6.69 -10.41
C LEU A 322 8.24 8.19 -10.56
N ALA A 323 7.39 8.91 -11.28
CA ALA A 323 7.63 10.32 -11.62
C ALA A 323 7.66 11.24 -10.40
N GLY A 324 6.73 11.05 -9.45
CA GLY A 324 6.71 11.81 -8.19
C GLY A 324 7.96 11.59 -7.34
N PRO A 325 8.26 10.32 -6.97
CA PRO A 325 9.48 10.01 -6.22
C PRO A 325 10.77 10.47 -6.89
N LEU A 326 10.88 10.37 -8.22
CA LEU A 326 12.03 10.88 -8.94
C LEU A 326 12.15 12.40 -8.86
N ALA A 327 11.03 13.13 -9.04
CA ALA A 327 11.01 14.58 -8.92
C ALA A 327 11.34 15.03 -7.48
N GLY A 328 10.56 14.58 -6.49
CA GLY A 328 10.74 14.91 -5.09
C GLY A 328 12.09 14.47 -4.54
N GLY A 329 12.53 13.25 -4.88
CA GLY A 329 13.83 12.71 -4.47
C GLY A 329 15.01 13.49 -5.05
N THR A 330 14.94 13.90 -6.33
CA THR A 330 15.99 14.71 -6.95
C THR A 330 16.10 16.10 -6.28
N LEU A 331 14.96 16.75 -6.04
CA LEU A 331 14.94 18.04 -5.33
C LEU A 331 15.47 17.89 -3.90
N SER A 332 15.00 16.87 -3.17
CA SER A 332 15.45 16.58 -1.80
C SER A 332 16.95 16.31 -1.75
N PHE A 333 17.47 15.52 -2.69
CA PHE A 333 18.91 15.24 -2.77
C PHE A 333 19.73 16.50 -3.08
N ALA A 334 19.25 17.34 -4.00
CA ALA A 334 19.89 18.61 -4.32
C ALA A 334 19.94 19.53 -3.10
N MET A 335 18.83 19.66 -2.35
CA MET A 335 18.77 20.46 -1.12
C MET A 335 19.69 19.87 -0.04
N PHE A 336 19.66 18.56 0.18
CA PHE A 336 20.50 17.89 1.15
C PHE A 336 22.00 18.10 0.86
N PHE A 337 22.42 17.83 -0.38
CA PHE A 337 23.82 17.98 -0.77
C PHE A 337 24.31 19.43 -0.75
N THR A 338 23.49 20.36 -1.27
CA THR A 338 23.81 21.80 -1.19
C THR A 338 23.88 22.26 0.26
N GLY A 339 22.95 21.82 1.10
CA GLY A 339 22.98 22.10 2.53
C GLY A 339 24.24 21.59 3.23
N LEU A 340 24.72 20.39 2.90
CA LEU A 340 25.98 19.88 3.43
C LEU A 340 27.19 20.71 2.99
N LEU A 341 27.25 21.14 1.74
CA LEU A 341 28.29 22.01 1.24
C LEU A 341 28.30 23.38 1.96
N LEU A 342 27.12 23.95 2.19
CA LEU A 342 26.97 25.20 2.97
C LEU A 342 27.37 24.99 4.43
N SER A 343 27.07 23.82 5.01
CA SER A 343 27.46 23.49 6.39
C SER A 343 28.98 23.36 6.57
N SER A 344 29.70 23.00 5.52
CA SER A 344 31.15 22.89 5.55
C SER A 344 31.88 24.23 5.35
N ASN A 345 31.14 25.30 5.00
CA ASN A 345 31.70 26.63 4.80
C ASN A 345 31.72 27.43 6.11
N PRO A 346 32.87 27.89 6.61
CA PRO A 346 32.97 28.69 7.84
C PRO A 346 32.19 30.02 7.78
N ASP A 347 32.02 30.61 6.60
CA ASP A 347 31.32 31.90 6.42
C ASP A 347 29.79 31.76 6.62
N ALA A 348 29.25 30.56 6.55
CA ALA A 348 27.83 30.26 6.75
C ALA A 348 27.44 29.98 8.22
N ALA A 349 28.36 30.16 9.17
CA ALA A 349 28.17 29.76 10.57
C ALA A 349 26.96 30.40 11.27
N GLY A 350 26.49 31.58 10.80
CA GLY A 350 25.32 32.26 11.36
C GLY A 350 23.97 31.56 11.14
N ASP A 351 23.85 30.74 10.09
CA ASP A 351 22.61 30.09 9.67
C ASP A 351 22.52 28.62 10.06
N LEU A 352 23.58 28.07 10.67
CA LEU A 352 23.67 26.65 11.01
C LEU A 352 22.84 26.31 12.24
N VAL A 353 22.16 25.17 12.19
CA VAL A 353 21.35 24.59 13.26
C VAL A 353 22.09 23.42 13.88
N PRO A 354 22.31 23.40 15.22
CA PRO A 354 22.90 22.23 15.87
C PRO A 354 21.91 21.08 15.94
N VAL A 355 22.25 19.94 15.35
CA VAL A 355 21.46 18.72 15.43
C VAL A 355 22.26 17.62 16.13
N PRO A 356 21.60 16.74 16.91
CA PRO A 356 22.29 15.58 17.49
C PRO A 356 22.92 14.71 16.40
N SER A 357 24.19 14.33 16.58
CA SER A 357 24.89 13.50 15.59
C SER A 357 24.25 12.10 15.40
N MET A 358 23.52 11.60 16.41
CA MET A 358 22.74 10.37 16.33
C MET A 358 21.67 10.39 15.22
N LEU A 359 21.19 11.54 14.78
CA LEU A 359 20.24 11.62 13.66
C LEU A 359 20.81 11.02 12.38
N PHE A 360 22.14 11.15 12.19
CA PHE A 360 22.82 10.60 10.99
C PHE A 360 22.92 9.08 11.00
N GLN A 361 22.71 8.42 12.15
CA GLN A 361 22.62 6.96 12.26
C GLN A 361 21.28 6.43 11.74
N GLY A 362 20.26 7.28 11.59
CA GLY A 362 18.95 6.89 11.07
C GLY A 362 18.94 6.44 9.60
N SER A 363 20.05 6.67 8.86
CA SER A 363 20.18 6.31 7.44
C SER A 363 21.62 5.99 7.07
N LEU A 364 21.88 4.79 6.63
CA LEU A 364 23.21 4.38 6.18
C LEU A 364 23.71 5.26 5.03
N LEU A 365 22.88 5.47 4.01
CA LEU A 365 23.25 6.26 2.83
C LEU A 365 23.52 7.72 3.18
N LEU A 366 22.54 8.35 3.84
CA LEU A 366 22.63 9.78 4.15
C LEU A 366 23.69 10.09 5.19
N GLY A 367 23.87 9.20 6.16
CA GLY A 367 24.95 9.28 7.14
C GLY A 367 26.35 9.20 6.50
N LEU A 368 26.55 8.25 5.56
CA LEU A 368 27.83 8.13 4.82
C LEU A 368 28.12 9.35 3.95
N ILE A 369 27.09 9.90 3.26
CA ILE A 369 27.27 11.12 2.47
C ILE A 369 27.63 12.30 3.38
N SER A 370 26.91 12.47 4.50
CA SER A 370 27.19 13.53 5.48
C SER A 370 28.61 13.43 6.01
N ARG A 371 29.05 12.22 6.40
CA ARG A 371 30.41 11.99 6.87
C ARG A 371 31.46 12.31 5.80
N SER A 372 31.19 11.98 4.55
CA SER A 372 32.12 12.25 3.44
C SER A 372 32.32 13.74 3.18
N VAL A 373 31.27 14.55 3.41
CA VAL A 373 31.30 16.00 3.18
C VAL A 373 31.76 16.78 4.42
N LEU A 374 31.21 16.47 5.60
CA LEU A 374 31.48 17.21 6.84
C LEU A 374 32.74 16.72 7.57
N GLY A 375 33.22 15.53 7.25
CA GLY A 375 34.43 14.92 7.83
C GLY A 375 34.17 14.17 9.14
N TYR A 376 35.13 13.31 9.50
CA TYR A 376 35.05 12.42 10.67
C TYR A 376 34.91 13.18 12.00
N ALA A 377 35.74 14.19 12.21
CA ALA A 377 35.78 14.91 13.49
C ALA A 377 34.45 15.64 13.79
N THR A 378 33.81 16.21 12.77
CA THR A 378 32.51 16.89 12.91
C THR A 378 31.40 15.90 13.22
N MET A 379 31.39 14.75 12.53
CA MET A 379 30.33 13.74 12.70
C MET A 379 30.48 12.94 14.01
N HIS A 380 31.64 12.96 14.64
CA HIS A 380 31.90 12.29 15.93
C HIS A 380 31.63 13.19 17.15
N ALA A 381 31.25 14.43 16.93
CA ALA A 381 30.83 15.35 17.99
C ALA A 381 29.42 15.00 18.50
N ALA A 382 29.06 15.44 19.70
CA ALA A 382 27.71 15.23 20.25
C ALA A 382 26.64 15.91 19.40
N THR A 383 26.95 17.09 18.84
CA THR A 383 26.07 17.85 17.95
C THR A 383 26.83 18.27 16.71
N VAL A 384 26.16 18.25 15.58
CA VAL A 384 26.65 18.69 14.28
C VAL A 384 25.88 19.94 13.86
N ALA A 385 26.58 21.01 13.54
CA ALA A 385 25.95 22.23 13.04
C ALA A 385 25.71 22.10 11.53
N VAL A 386 24.43 22.13 11.11
CA VAL A 386 24.04 21.95 9.71
C VAL A 386 23.12 23.06 9.22
N HIS A 387 23.21 23.34 7.94
CA HIS A 387 22.31 24.28 7.29
C HIS A 387 20.86 23.70 7.24
N PRO A 388 19.79 24.49 7.40
CA PRO A 388 18.39 24.01 7.35
C PRO A 388 18.02 23.18 6.11
N LEU A 389 18.67 23.41 4.97
CA LEU A 389 18.51 22.61 3.76
C LEU A 389 18.90 21.13 3.94
N VAL A 390 19.84 20.82 4.84
CA VAL A 390 20.20 19.43 5.15
C VAL A 390 18.99 18.74 5.78
N ILE A 391 18.34 19.40 6.73
CA ILE A 391 17.17 18.85 7.44
C ILE A 391 16.00 18.70 6.46
N ALA A 392 15.71 19.72 5.64
CA ALA A 392 14.64 19.66 4.65
C ALA A 392 14.88 18.52 3.63
N GLY A 393 16.10 18.43 3.10
CA GLY A 393 16.49 17.39 2.16
C GLY A 393 16.44 15.99 2.79
N TRP A 394 16.89 15.84 4.04
CA TRP A 394 16.79 14.59 4.81
C TRP A 394 15.33 14.15 4.97
N CYS A 395 14.46 15.04 5.44
CA CYS A 395 13.03 14.77 5.59
C CYS A 395 12.41 14.37 4.25
N GLY A 396 12.73 15.08 3.17
CA GLY A 396 12.21 14.80 1.84
C GLY A 396 12.70 13.47 1.27
N LEU A 397 13.98 13.10 1.43
CA LEU A 397 14.52 11.81 1.01
C LEU A 397 13.93 10.67 1.82
N THR A 398 13.78 10.83 3.13
CA THR A 398 13.14 9.82 4.00
C THR A 398 11.67 9.61 3.64
N THR A 399 10.91 10.69 3.44
CA THR A 399 9.51 10.63 3.00
C THR A 399 9.38 9.96 1.62
N THR A 400 10.24 10.33 0.66
CA THR A 400 10.29 9.70 -0.66
C THR A 400 10.62 8.21 -0.56
N ALA A 401 11.56 7.83 0.30
CA ALA A 401 11.93 6.44 0.51
C ALA A 401 10.76 5.63 1.10
N PHE A 402 10.04 6.17 2.07
CA PHE A 402 8.84 5.54 2.61
C PHE A 402 7.76 5.34 1.54
N ASN A 403 7.47 6.34 0.71
CA ASN A 403 6.47 6.23 -0.36
C ASN A 403 6.90 5.27 -1.47
N MET A 404 8.19 5.03 -1.64
CA MET A 404 8.74 4.07 -2.60
C MET A 404 8.83 2.64 -2.07
N LEU A 405 8.43 2.36 -0.82
CA LEU A 405 8.35 0.99 -0.34
C LEU A 405 7.31 0.19 -1.13
N PRO A 406 7.60 -1.07 -1.48
CA PRO A 406 6.76 -1.90 -2.36
C PRO A 406 5.54 -2.47 -1.62
N VAL A 407 4.64 -1.61 -1.17
CA VAL A 407 3.46 -1.98 -0.35
C VAL A 407 2.21 -1.30 -0.88
N GLY A 408 1.14 -2.05 -1.05
CA GLY A 408 -0.21 -1.54 -1.32
C GLY A 408 -0.30 -0.56 -2.49
N CYS A 409 -0.97 0.57 -2.28
CA CYS A 409 -1.14 1.66 -3.26
C CYS A 409 -0.09 2.77 -3.15
N LEU A 410 0.99 2.58 -2.39
CA LEU A 410 2.11 3.50 -2.41
C LEU A 410 2.76 3.54 -3.79
N ASP A 411 3.53 4.57 -4.07
CA ASP A 411 4.20 4.72 -5.37
C ASP A 411 5.09 3.52 -5.69
N GLY A 412 5.87 3.04 -4.73
CA GLY A 412 6.66 1.82 -4.86
C GLY A 412 5.81 0.58 -5.07
N GLY A 413 4.69 0.46 -4.36
CA GLY A 413 3.74 -0.64 -4.53
C GLY A 413 3.11 -0.66 -5.93
N ARG A 414 2.64 0.49 -6.41
CA ARG A 414 2.11 0.66 -7.78
C ARG A 414 3.15 0.36 -8.84
N ALA A 415 4.38 0.85 -8.65
CA ALA A 415 5.49 0.59 -9.57
C ALA A 415 5.86 -0.90 -9.63
N VAL A 416 5.92 -1.59 -8.48
CA VAL A 416 6.16 -3.05 -8.41
C VAL A 416 5.00 -3.82 -9.02
N GLN A 417 3.75 -3.47 -8.73
CA GLN A 417 2.59 -4.09 -9.35
C GLN A 417 2.62 -3.94 -10.88
N GLY A 418 2.89 -2.75 -11.39
CA GLY A 418 3.03 -2.50 -12.83
C GLY A 418 4.19 -3.27 -13.45
N ALA A 419 5.36 -3.33 -12.82
CA ALA A 419 6.56 -3.97 -13.37
C ALA A 419 6.54 -5.50 -13.31
N PHE A 420 6.05 -6.08 -12.21
CA PHE A 420 6.18 -7.50 -11.89
C PHE A 420 4.83 -8.20 -11.64
N GLY A 421 3.74 -7.45 -11.57
CA GLY A 421 2.39 -7.99 -11.34
C GLY A 421 2.00 -8.07 -9.87
N LYS A 422 0.73 -8.43 -9.65
CA LYS A 422 0.05 -8.44 -8.34
C LYS A 422 0.67 -9.43 -7.36
N ASN A 423 1.09 -10.61 -7.85
CA ASN A 423 1.70 -11.64 -7.01
C ASN A 423 3.06 -11.21 -6.45
N ALA A 424 3.86 -10.51 -7.26
CA ALA A 424 5.13 -9.93 -6.82
C ALA A 424 4.90 -8.85 -5.75
N LEU A 425 3.90 -7.97 -5.92
CA LEU A 425 3.54 -6.98 -4.92
C LEU A 425 3.20 -7.60 -3.56
N VAL A 426 2.45 -8.72 -3.55
CA VAL A 426 2.11 -9.43 -2.30
C VAL A 426 3.38 -9.95 -1.62
N GLY A 427 4.29 -10.58 -2.36
CA GLY A 427 5.56 -11.08 -1.82
C GLY A 427 6.46 -9.97 -1.26
N PHE A 428 6.70 -8.92 -2.05
CA PHE A 428 7.49 -7.76 -1.62
C PHE A 428 6.82 -7.02 -0.45
N GLY A 429 5.50 -6.88 -0.49
CA GLY A 429 4.74 -6.22 0.57
C GLY A 429 4.85 -6.95 1.91
N LEU A 430 4.71 -8.28 1.90
CA LEU A 430 4.85 -9.08 3.12
C LEU A 430 6.26 -8.97 3.71
N THR A 431 7.29 -9.03 2.86
CA THR A 431 8.70 -8.84 3.28
C THR A 431 8.90 -7.45 3.87
N THR A 432 8.36 -6.42 3.23
CA THR A 432 8.47 -5.04 3.72
C THR A 432 7.79 -4.86 5.08
N TYR A 433 6.59 -5.40 5.28
CA TYR A 433 5.92 -5.35 6.58
C TYR A 433 6.69 -6.10 7.67
N ALA A 434 7.32 -7.23 7.33
CA ALA A 434 8.16 -7.96 8.28
C ALA A 434 9.39 -7.13 8.68
N LEU A 435 10.08 -6.49 7.73
CA LEU A 435 11.25 -5.64 8.00
C LEU A 435 10.88 -4.38 8.81
N LEU A 436 9.73 -3.77 8.54
CA LEU A 436 9.22 -2.65 9.32
C LEU A 436 8.81 -3.08 10.74
N GLY A 437 8.13 -4.22 10.87
CA GLY A 437 7.72 -4.77 12.17
C GLY A 437 8.90 -5.16 13.06
N LEU A 438 10.02 -5.57 12.46
CA LEU A 438 11.27 -5.85 13.16
C LEU A 438 12.10 -4.59 13.43
N GLY A 439 11.67 -3.41 12.96
CA GLY A 439 12.41 -2.16 13.09
C GLY A 439 13.69 -2.07 12.26
N VAL A 440 13.89 -2.99 11.29
CA VAL A 440 15.08 -3.01 10.41
C VAL A 440 15.06 -1.85 9.43
N LEU A 441 13.89 -1.41 8.98
CA LEU A 441 13.70 -0.25 8.10
C LEU A 441 12.99 0.88 8.84
N GLY A 442 13.50 2.11 8.66
CA GLY A 442 12.83 3.31 9.15
C GLY A 442 12.99 3.63 10.64
N GLY A 443 13.68 2.79 11.40
CA GLY A 443 13.96 3.04 12.82
C GLY A 443 12.70 3.38 13.63
N PRO A 444 12.67 4.46 14.43
CA PRO A 444 11.53 4.83 15.28
C PRO A 444 10.28 5.24 14.49
N LEU A 445 10.40 5.59 13.21
CA LEU A 445 9.29 5.92 12.33
C LEU A 445 8.61 4.69 11.72
N SER A 446 9.22 3.50 11.81
CA SER A 446 8.74 2.26 11.20
C SER A 446 7.33 1.89 11.65
N LEU A 447 7.07 1.94 12.95
CA LEU A 447 5.78 1.56 13.52
C LEU A 447 4.64 2.54 13.15
N PRO A 448 4.74 3.87 13.38
CA PRO A 448 3.68 4.79 13.00
C PRO A 448 3.42 4.82 11.50
N TRP A 449 4.48 4.73 10.69
CA TRP A 449 4.33 4.67 9.24
C TRP A 449 3.72 3.34 8.78
N GLY A 450 4.19 2.22 9.30
CA GLY A 450 3.65 0.89 8.99
C GLY A 450 2.17 0.78 9.32
N LEU A 451 1.73 1.33 10.45
CA LEU A 451 0.33 1.37 10.85
C LEU A 451 -0.51 2.25 9.90
N TYR A 452 0.00 3.43 9.54
CA TYR A 452 -0.63 4.30 8.54
C TYR A 452 -0.88 3.56 7.22
N VAL A 453 0.14 2.87 6.68
CA VAL A 453 0.03 2.14 5.41
C VAL A 453 -0.93 0.95 5.52
N LEU A 454 -0.86 0.20 6.62
CA LEU A 454 -1.75 -0.94 6.86
C LEU A 454 -3.22 -0.53 6.91
N ILE A 455 -3.53 0.65 7.43
CA ILE A 455 -4.91 1.16 7.52
C ILE A 455 -5.35 1.80 6.21
N CYS A 456 -4.52 2.68 5.62
CA CYS A 456 -4.92 3.57 4.53
C CYS A 456 -4.53 3.09 3.14
N GLN A 457 -3.46 2.29 3.00
CA GLN A 457 -2.81 2.00 1.71
C GLN A 457 -2.67 0.51 1.39
N ARG A 458 -3.32 -0.38 2.12
CA ARG A 458 -3.11 -1.84 2.00
C ARG A 458 -3.62 -2.48 0.70
N THR A 459 -4.60 -1.87 0.03
CA THR A 459 -5.22 -2.46 -1.16
C THR A 459 -4.39 -2.19 -2.40
N PRO A 460 -4.12 -3.22 -3.23
CA PRO A 460 -3.43 -3.02 -4.49
C PRO A 460 -4.28 -2.20 -5.48
N GLU A 461 -3.62 -1.61 -6.47
CA GLU A 461 -4.31 -0.85 -7.53
C GLU A 461 -5.15 -1.78 -8.42
N LYS A 462 -6.21 -1.23 -9.02
CA LYS A 462 -7.05 -1.95 -9.99
C LYS A 462 -6.22 -2.33 -11.23
N PRO A 463 -6.58 -3.43 -11.94
CA PRO A 463 -5.86 -3.83 -13.16
C PRO A 463 -5.97 -2.76 -14.24
N CYS A 464 -4.93 -2.67 -15.07
CA CYS A 464 -4.90 -1.80 -16.24
C CYS A 464 -5.80 -2.36 -17.36
N LEU A 465 -6.20 -1.51 -18.33
CA LEU A 465 -6.89 -2.00 -19.52
C LEU A 465 -6.06 -3.05 -20.27
N ASN A 466 -4.74 -2.80 -20.39
CA ASN A 466 -3.78 -3.78 -20.89
C ASN A 466 -2.85 -4.21 -19.74
N ASP A 467 -3.20 -5.30 -19.07
CA ASP A 467 -2.44 -5.80 -17.92
C ASP A 467 -1.45 -6.94 -18.26
N VAL A 468 -1.22 -7.21 -19.57
CA VAL A 468 -0.36 -8.30 -20.04
C VAL A 468 0.95 -7.79 -20.64
N THR A 469 0.93 -6.64 -21.33
CA THR A 469 2.12 -6.14 -22.04
C THR A 469 3.20 -5.72 -21.05
N GLU A 470 4.41 -6.26 -21.22
CA GLU A 470 5.56 -5.96 -20.36
C GLU A 470 6.00 -4.49 -20.43
N VAL A 471 6.48 -4.00 -19.31
CA VAL A 471 6.91 -2.59 -19.13
C VAL A 471 8.27 -2.27 -19.77
N GLY A 472 9.06 -3.30 -20.11
CA GLY A 472 10.41 -3.16 -20.64
C GLY A 472 11.49 -3.18 -19.57
N THR A 473 12.70 -3.60 -19.96
CA THR A 473 13.83 -3.88 -19.05
C THR A 473 14.35 -2.63 -18.35
N TRP A 474 14.39 -1.48 -19.02
CA TRP A 474 14.92 -0.25 -18.45
C TRP A 474 14.06 0.27 -17.28
N ARG A 475 12.72 0.12 -17.35
CA ARG A 475 11.82 0.49 -16.24
C ARG A 475 11.99 -0.44 -15.04
N LYS A 476 12.17 -1.75 -15.30
CA LYS A 476 12.48 -2.74 -14.25
C LYS A 476 13.82 -2.43 -13.58
N ALA A 477 14.85 -2.02 -14.35
CA ALA A 477 16.15 -1.63 -13.83
C ALA A 477 16.06 -0.33 -13.00
N LEU A 478 15.35 0.70 -13.51
CA LEU A 478 15.13 1.96 -12.79
C LEU A 478 14.41 1.71 -11.45
N LEU A 479 13.35 0.89 -11.45
CA LEU A 479 12.65 0.51 -10.24
C LEU A 479 13.56 -0.25 -9.26
N GLY A 480 14.35 -1.19 -9.76
CA GLY A 480 15.33 -1.94 -8.94
C GLY A 480 16.36 -1.01 -8.28
N SER A 481 16.90 -0.04 -9.01
CA SER A 481 17.81 0.95 -8.46
C SER A 481 17.13 1.88 -7.44
N ALA A 482 15.88 2.27 -7.69
CA ALA A 482 15.10 3.06 -6.74
C ALA A 482 14.83 2.29 -5.44
N ILE A 483 14.47 1.01 -5.51
CA ILE A 483 14.27 0.16 -4.32
C ILE A 483 15.58 0.00 -3.54
N LEU A 484 16.71 -0.20 -4.22
CA LEU A 484 18.02 -0.26 -3.55
C LEU A 484 18.33 1.05 -2.82
N PHE A 485 18.08 2.19 -3.47
CA PHE A 485 18.26 3.51 -2.85
C PHE A 485 17.37 3.66 -1.60
N VAL A 486 16.12 3.20 -1.68
CA VAL A 486 15.16 3.21 -0.55
C VAL A 486 15.70 2.39 0.63
N ILE A 487 16.16 1.17 0.36
CA ILE A 487 16.71 0.29 1.41
C ILE A 487 17.88 0.98 2.09
N LEU A 488 18.84 1.51 1.33
CA LEU A 488 20.03 2.19 1.87
C LEU A 488 19.67 3.48 2.64
N THR A 489 18.59 4.15 2.25
CA THR A 489 18.09 5.36 2.93
C THR A 489 17.38 5.02 4.25
N LEU A 490 16.57 3.95 4.28
CA LEU A 490 15.79 3.57 5.46
C LEU A 490 16.52 2.60 6.39
N LEU A 491 17.68 2.08 5.99
CA LEU A 491 18.48 1.19 6.83
C LEU A 491 19.23 2.01 7.88
N PRO A 492 18.90 1.88 9.17
CA PRO A 492 19.64 2.55 10.22
C PRO A 492 21.01 1.89 10.42
N VAL A 493 21.95 2.65 10.92
CA VAL A 493 23.28 2.18 11.28
C VAL A 493 23.27 1.78 12.74
N TRP A 494 23.60 0.52 13.05
CA TRP A 494 23.70 0.05 14.44
C TRP A 494 25.00 0.52 15.09
N ASP A 495 25.06 0.52 16.39
CA ASP A 495 26.09 1.19 17.20
C ASP A 495 27.53 0.78 16.83
N GLU A 496 27.83 -0.51 16.66
CA GLU A 496 29.17 -0.97 16.31
C GLU A 496 29.60 -0.47 14.92
N LEU A 497 28.69 -0.49 13.95
CA LEU A 497 28.95 0.03 12.62
C LEU A 497 29.05 1.56 12.62
N ALA A 498 28.27 2.23 13.44
CA ALA A 498 28.32 3.68 13.61
C ALA A 498 29.69 4.12 14.18
N GLU A 499 30.24 3.37 15.13
CA GLU A 499 31.57 3.59 15.68
C GLU A 499 32.66 3.43 14.61
N GLU A 500 32.66 2.31 13.88
CA GLU A 500 33.62 2.07 12.79
C GLU A 500 33.55 3.14 11.70
N LEU A 501 32.30 3.58 11.38
CA LEU A 501 32.06 4.60 10.36
C LEU A 501 32.26 6.03 10.90
N GLY A 502 32.46 6.23 12.21
CA GLY A 502 32.58 7.54 12.83
C GLY A 502 31.34 8.40 12.66
N MET A 503 30.18 7.84 12.94
CA MET A 503 28.87 8.50 12.89
C MET A 503 28.23 8.48 14.28
N GLY A 504 28.12 9.65 14.89
CA GLY A 504 27.53 9.82 16.22
C GLY A 504 28.54 9.65 17.36
N LEU A 505 28.18 10.20 18.53
CA LEU A 505 28.93 10.03 19.76
C LEU A 505 28.43 8.75 20.44
N ILE A 506 29.28 7.73 20.53
CA ILE A 506 28.96 6.54 21.31
C ILE A 506 29.37 6.82 22.73
N THR A 507 28.40 7.06 23.59
CA THR A 507 28.59 7.03 25.02
C THR A 507 28.64 5.56 25.44
N THR A 508 29.85 5.01 25.56
CA THR A 508 30.03 3.77 26.30
C THR A 508 29.62 4.04 27.76
N PHE A 509 28.46 3.49 28.14
CA PHE A 509 28.06 3.40 29.53
C PHE A 509 28.74 2.23 30.21
#